data_ce518ecf9fcee7af2e430eef0b302743
#
_entry.id   ce518ecf9fcee7af2e430eef0b302743
#
_cell.length_a   1.000
_cell.length_b   1.000
_cell.length_c   1.000
_cell.angle_alpha   90.00
_cell.angle_beta   90.00
_cell.angle_gamma   90.00
#
_symmetry.space_group_name_H-M   'P 1'
#
loop_
_entity.id
_entity.type
_entity.pdbx_description
1 polymer ?
#
loop_
_entity_poly.entity_id
_entity_poly.type
_entity_poly.pdbx_seq_one_letter_code
_entity_poly.pdbx_strand_id
1 'polypeptide(L)'
;MNTIGNRLQLILATIQSIKTNQKSPQRVQVLAVSKTQAASVIRGAFKVGIHLFGENYLQEALEKQSQLTDLAIEWHFIGPIQSNKTQLISQNFSWVHSLDRLKIAQRLNDARPIDLDPLNVCIQLNVDSEESKGGVAIHEVESLAAAISTMPHLKLRGLMAIPEPSTNVDKQRMQFKKVRGCYDNLLAKGYALDTLSIGMSEDYPIAIEQGATIVRIGSALFGARQPKTAVA
;
A
#
# COMPACT_ATOMS: atom_id res chain seq x y z
N MET A 1 -6.00 -25.55 -13.56
CA MET A 1 -6.17 -24.13 -13.92
C MET A 1 -5.67 -23.27 -12.75
N ASN A 2 -4.79 -22.31 -13.03
CA ASN A 2 -4.19 -21.47 -11.95
C ASN A 2 -5.12 -20.28 -11.68
N THR A 3 -6.16 -20.48 -10.86
CA THR A 3 -7.18 -19.47 -10.52
C THR A 3 -6.66 -18.45 -9.50
N ILE A 4 -7.34 -17.29 -9.39
CA ILE A 4 -7.04 -16.28 -8.35
C ILE A 4 -7.09 -16.91 -6.95
N GLY A 5 -8.06 -17.79 -6.69
CA GLY A 5 -8.17 -18.51 -5.42
C GLY A 5 -6.95 -19.38 -5.12
N ASN A 6 -6.48 -20.17 -6.09
CA ASN A 6 -5.29 -21.00 -5.90
C ASN A 6 -4.03 -20.16 -5.64
N ARG A 7 -3.86 -19.04 -6.37
CA ARG A 7 -2.74 -18.13 -6.16
C ARG A 7 -2.80 -17.46 -4.80
N LEU A 8 -3.98 -17.05 -4.36
CA LEU A 8 -4.18 -16.50 -3.02
C LEU A 8 -3.78 -17.51 -1.94
N GLN A 9 -4.20 -18.78 -2.08
CA GLN A 9 -3.83 -19.83 -1.11
C GLN A 9 -2.31 -20.04 -1.03
N LEU A 10 -1.62 -19.99 -2.16
CA LEU A 10 -0.14 -20.09 -2.17
C LEU A 10 0.51 -18.89 -1.45
N ILE A 11 0.01 -17.67 -1.69
CA ILE A 11 0.50 -16.47 -1.00
C ILE A 11 0.26 -16.58 0.51
N LEU A 12 -0.94 -16.97 0.92
CA LEU A 12 -1.28 -17.13 2.34
C LEU A 12 -0.47 -18.23 3.02
N ALA A 13 -0.22 -19.36 2.34
CA ALA A 13 0.64 -20.42 2.84
C ALA A 13 2.09 -19.94 3.05
N THR A 14 2.63 -19.16 2.10
CA THR A 14 3.96 -18.55 2.24
C THR A 14 4.02 -17.60 3.43
N ILE A 15 3.03 -16.72 3.59
CA ILE A 15 2.91 -15.80 4.74
C ILE A 15 2.92 -16.60 6.04
N GLN A 16 2.09 -17.63 6.13
CA GLN A 16 1.97 -18.46 7.33
C GLN A 16 3.27 -19.19 7.66
N SER A 17 3.95 -19.76 6.65
CA SER A 17 5.23 -20.42 6.83
C SER A 17 6.30 -19.49 7.43
N ILE A 18 6.43 -18.27 6.87
CA ILE A 18 7.40 -17.27 7.37
C ILE A 18 7.06 -16.88 8.81
N LYS A 19 5.80 -16.58 9.10
CA LYS A 19 5.36 -16.22 10.46
C LYS A 19 5.65 -17.33 11.47
N THR A 20 5.41 -18.58 11.11
CA THR A 20 5.69 -19.74 11.98
C THR A 20 7.19 -19.87 12.25
N ASN A 21 8.01 -19.76 11.23
CA ASN A 21 9.46 -19.85 11.35
C ASN A 21 10.05 -18.75 12.24
N GLN A 22 9.50 -17.53 12.16
CA GLN A 22 9.91 -16.39 12.97
C GLN A 22 9.24 -16.31 14.34
N LYS A 23 8.27 -17.20 14.64
CA LYS A 23 7.40 -17.12 15.82
C LYS A 23 6.76 -15.72 15.97
N SER A 24 6.43 -15.09 14.85
CA SER A 24 5.93 -13.72 14.82
C SER A 24 4.41 -13.68 15.03
N PRO A 25 3.91 -12.94 16.03
CA PRO A 25 2.48 -12.71 16.22
C PRO A 25 1.90 -11.74 15.18
N GLN A 26 2.74 -11.09 14.37
CA GLN A 26 2.35 -10.04 13.47
C GLN A 26 1.30 -10.48 12.45
N ARG A 27 0.24 -9.69 12.30
CA ARG A 27 -0.75 -9.88 11.23
C ARG A 27 -0.18 -9.30 9.93
N VAL A 28 -0.21 -10.09 8.87
CA VAL A 28 0.16 -9.66 7.52
C VAL A 28 -1.09 -9.70 6.64
N GLN A 29 -1.41 -8.59 6.01
CA GLN A 29 -2.54 -8.45 5.10
C GLN A 29 -2.06 -8.43 3.64
N VAL A 30 -2.84 -9.03 2.76
CA VAL A 30 -2.62 -8.99 1.31
C VAL A 30 -3.47 -7.87 0.73
N LEU A 31 -2.82 -6.84 0.22
CA LEU A 31 -3.44 -5.80 -0.59
C LEU A 31 -3.35 -6.21 -2.06
N ALA A 32 -4.47 -6.53 -2.67
CA ALA A 32 -4.54 -6.89 -4.08
C ALA A 32 -4.37 -5.66 -4.97
N VAL A 33 -3.26 -5.56 -5.69
CA VAL A 33 -2.98 -4.44 -6.60
C VAL A 33 -3.72 -4.66 -7.90
N SER A 34 -4.89 -4.04 -8.01
CA SER A 34 -5.87 -4.25 -9.09
C SER A 34 -5.77 -3.27 -10.26
N LYS A 35 -4.72 -2.42 -10.29
CA LYS A 35 -4.48 -1.55 -11.45
C LYS A 35 -4.46 -2.35 -12.74
N THR A 36 -5.12 -1.84 -13.78
CA THR A 36 -5.30 -2.47 -15.09
C THR A 36 -6.21 -3.72 -15.12
N GLN A 37 -6.78 -4.13 -13.99
CA GLN A 37 -7.75 -5.22 -13.94
C GLN A 37 -9.18 -4.70 -14.14
N ALA A 38 -10.02 -5.47 -14.84
CA ALA A 38 -11.43 -5.13 -14.98
C ALA A 38 -12.21 -5.32 -13.66
N ALA A 39 -13.32 -4.61 -13.47
CA ALA A 39 -14.18 -4.73 -12.30
C ALA A 39 -14.68 -6.18 -12.10
N SER A 40 -14.93 -6.94 -13.15
CA SER A 40 -15.30 -8.36 -13.08
C SER A 40 -14.23 -9.23 -12.43
N VAL A 41 -12.94 -8.92 -12.66
CA VAL A 41 -11.80 -9.62 -12.05
C VAL A 41 -11.72 -9.31 -10.56
N ILE A 42 -11.95 -8.04 -10.18
CA ILE A 42 -12.01 -7.60 -8.77
C ILE A 42 -13.16 -8.32 -8.06
N ARG A 43 -14.34 -8.39 -8.67
CA ARG A 43 -15.49 -9.13 -8.13
C ARG A 43 -15.17 -10.61 -7.94
N GLY A 44 -14.44 -11.22 -8.87
CA GLY A 44 -13.94 -12.60 -8.74
C GLY A 44 -12.97 -12.78 -7.58
N ALA A 45 -12.07 -11.82 -7.37
CA ALA A 45 -11.12 -11.82 -6.25
C ALA A 45 -11.84 -11.59 -4.89
N PHE A 46 -12.84 -10.72 -4.87
CA PHE A 46 -13.67 -10.49 -3.68
C PHE A 46 -14.40 -11.77 -3.23
N LYS A 47 -14.96 -12.54 -4.17
CA LYS A 47 -15.64 -13.82 -3.89
C LYS A 47 -14.74 -14.88 -3.26
N VAL A 48 -13.42 -14.79 -3.45
CA VAL A 48 -12.45 -15.71 -2.82
C VAL A 48 -11.83 -15.14 -1.54
N GLY A 49 -12.41 -14.04 -0.99
CA GLY A 49 -12.08 -13.49 0.32
C GLY A 49 -11.09 -12.32 0.31
N ILE A 50 -10.83 -11.70 -0.83
CA ILE A 50 -10.01 -10.48 -0.90
C ILE A 50 -10.93 -9.26 -0.75
N HIS A 51 -10.67 -8.44 0.26
CA HIS A 51 -11.44 -7.23 0.54
C HIS A 51 -10.64 -5.93 0.40
N LEU A 52 -9.30 -6.00 0.38
CA LEU A 52 -8.40 -4.86 0.25
C LEU A 52 -7.87 -4.76 -1.17
N PHE A 53 -8.15 -3.65 -1.85
CA PHE A 53 -7.72 -3.43 -3.22
C PHE A 53 -6.93 -2.14 -3.37
N GLY A 54 -5.78 -2.22 -4.06
CA GLY A 54 -4.86 -1.11 -4.27
C GLY A 54 -4.87 -0.62 -5.72
N GLU A 55 -5.06 0.69 -5.89
CA GLU A 55 -5.12 1.36 -7.19
C GLU A 55 -4.04 2.44 -7.34
N ASN A 56 -3.51 2.56 -8.55
CA ASN A 56 -2.49 3.56 -8.87
C ASN A 56 -3.05 4.75 -9.66
N TYR A 57 -4.15 4.56 -10.37
CA TYR A 57 -4.70 5.53 -11.31
C TYR A 57 -6.11 5.91 -10.87
N LEU A 58 -6.28 7.20 -10.49
CA LEU A 58 -7.52 7.66 -9.87
C LEU A 58 -8.75 7.45 -10.77
N GLN A 59 -8.66 7.84 -12.05
CA GLN A 59 -9.81 7.76 -12.94
C GLN A 59 -10.28 6.30 -13.13
N GLU A 60 -9.33 5.41 -13.36
CA GLU A 60 -9.58 3.97 -13.47
C GLU A 60 -10.21 3.41 -12.19
N ALA A 61 -9.71 3.86 -11.01
CA ALA A 61 -10.25 3.43 -9.73
C ALA A 61 -11.72 3.86 -9.54
N LEU A 62 -12.04 5.12 -9.83
CA LEU A 62 -13.41 5.65 -9.70
C LEU A 62 -14.41 4.91 -10.63
N GLU A 63 -13.99 4.59 -11.86
CA GLU A 63 -14.78 3.78 -12.79
C GLU A 63 -15.07 2.38 -12.25
N LYS A 64 -14.09 1.74 -11.60
CA LYS A 64 -14.25 0.43 -10.95
C LYS A 64 -15.14 0.50 -9.72
N GLN A 65 -14.92 1.51 -8.87
CA GLN A 65 -15.72 1.74 -7.67
C GLN A 65 -17.20 1.88 -8.01
N SER A 66 -17.53 2.65 -9.05
CA SER A 66 -18.93 2.83 -9.49
C SER A 66 -19.60 1.53 -9.97
N GLN A 67 -18.82 0.54 -10.44
CA GLN A 67 -19.32 -0.77 -10.88
C GLN A 67 -19.36 -1.83 -9.76
N LEU A 68 -18.84 -1.51 -8.57
CA LEU A 68 -18.63 -2.44 -7.46
C LEU A 68 -19.23 -1.92 -6.14
N THR A 69 -20.22 -1.03 -6.21
CA THR A 69 -20.87 -0.39 -5.04
C THR A 69 -21.60 -1.39 -4.13
N ASP A 70 -21.95 -2.56 -4.66
CA ASP A 70 -22.58 -3.67 -3.94
C ASP A 70 -21.60 -4.49 -3.10
N LEU A 71 -20.29 -4.22 -3.18
CA LEU A 71 -19.26 -4.96 -2.47
C LEU A 71 -18.60 -4.09 -1.39
N ALA A 72 -18.43 -4.65 -0.20
CA ALA A 72 -17.70 -4.00 0.90
C ALA A 72 -16.19 -4.07 0.67
N ILE A 73 -15.70 -3.29 -0.31
CA ILE A 73 -14.28 -3.20 -0.65
C ILE A 73 -13.63 -2.05 0.12
N GLU A 74 -12.49 -2.33 0.76
CA GLU A 74 -11.61 -1.30 1.29
C GLU A 74 -10.63 -0.88 0.20
N TRP A 75 -10.79 0.38 -0.27
CA TRP A 75 -10.00 0.93 -1.35
C TRP A 75 -8.77 1.67 -0.84
N HIS A 76 -7.59 1.28 -1.35
CA HIS A 76 -6.30 1.88 -1.03
C HIS A 76 -5.73 2.59 -2.26
N PHE A 77 -5.40 3.87 -2.13
CA PHE A 77 -4.64 4.58 -3.15
C PHE A 77 -3.14 4.41 -2.91
N ILE A 78 -2.46 3.84 -3.88
CA ILE A 78 -1.03 3.51 -3.79
C ILE A 78 -0.19 4.12 -4.94
N GLY A 79 -0.82 4.90 -5.81
CA GLY A 79 -0.16 5.62 -6.90
C GLY A 79 0.34 7.01 -6.49
N PRO A 80 1.11 7.69 -7.35
CA PRO A 80 1.59 9.05 -7.07
C PRO A 80 0.42 10.05 -7.00
N ILE A 81 0.47 10.94 -6.01
CA ILE A 81 -0.61 11.88 -5.74
C ILE A 81 -0.32 13.22 -6.42
N GLN A 82 -1.17 13.58 -7.37
CA GLN A 82 -1.21 14.91 -7.94
C GLN A 82 -2.08 15.85 -7.09
N SER A 83 -1.61 17.08 -6.86
CA SER A 83 -2.30 18.05 -5.98
C SER A 83 -3.74 18.36 -6.39
N ASN A 84 -4.05 18.34 -7.68
CA ASN A 84 -5.42 18.57 -8.20
C ASN A 84 -6.34 17.35 -8.06
N LYS A 85 -5.83 16.22 -7.59
CA LYS A 85 -6.58 14.95 -7.41
C LYS A 85 -6.87 14.63 -5.94
N THR A 86 -6.30 15.40 -5.00
CA THR A 86 -6.42 15.15 -3.56
C THR A 86 -7.85 15.09 -3.07
N GLN A 87 -8.75 15.95 -3.59
CA GLN A 87 -10.16 15.95 -3.21
C GLN A 87 -10.84 14.60 -3.54
N LEU A 88 -10.73 14.15 -4.79
CA LEU A 88 -11.34 12.88 -5.19
C LEU A 88 -10.70 11.68 -4.49
N ILE A 89 -9.39 11.71 -4.22
CA ILE A 89 -8.73 10.66 -3.46
C ILE A 89 -9.27 10.63 -2.03
N SER A 90 -9.35 11.78 -1.38
CA SER A 90 -9.82 11.89 0.00
C SER A 90 -11.28 11.43 0.17
N GLN A 91 -12.13 11.65 -0.83
CA GLN A 91 -13.55 11.29 -0.80
C GLN A 91 -13.82 9.80 -1.08
N ASN A 92 -12.96 9.12 -1.86
CA ASN A 92 -13.26 7.82 -2.42
C ASN A 92 -12.36 6.68 -1.92
N PHE A 93 -11.36 6.97 -1.09
CA PHE A 93 -10.46 5.94 -0.57
C PHE A 93 -10.45 5.93 0.96
N SER A 94 -10.25 4.75 1.53
CA SER A 94 -10.08 4.56 2.98
C SER A 94 -8.62 4.68 3.40
N TRP A 95 -7.69 4.48 2.45
CA TRP A 95 -6.26 4.52 2.67
C TRP A 95 -5.51 5.23 1.55
N VAL A 96 -4.41 5.88 1.94
CA VAL A 96 -3.39 6.43 1.04
C VAL A 96 -2.02 5.99 1.52
N HIS A 97 -1.27 5.27 0.66
CA HIS A 97 0.06 4.77 1.02
C HIS A 97 1.21 5.65 0.52
N SER A 98 0.94 6.54 -0.40
CA SER A 98 1.94 7.29 -1.16
C SER A 98 2.05 8.77 -0.75
N LEU A 99 1.82 9.06 0.53
CA LEU A 99 1.95 10.42 1.04
C LEU A 99 3.43 10.79 1.19
N ASP A 100 3.89 11.78 0.42
CA ASP A 100 5.29 12.12 0.30
C ASP A 100 5.64 13.59 0.63
N ARG A 101 4.66 14.43 0.98
CA ARG A 101 4.90 15.86 1.28
C ARG A 101 3.76 16.52 2.02
N LEU A 102 4.11 17.52 2.82
CA LEU A 102 3.18 18.27 3.68
C LEU A 102 2.01 18.89 2.91
N LYS A 103 2.27 19.50 1.75
CA LYS A 103 1.22 20.11 0.91
C LYS A 103 0.13 19.11 0.51
N ILE A 104 0.48 17.85 0.25
CA ILE A 104 -0.50 16.81 -0.06
C ILE A 104 -1.26 16.40 1.18
N ALA A 105 -0.58 16.24 2.33
CA ALA A 105 -1.23 15.93 3.61
C ALA A 105 -2.31 16.97 3.95
N GLN A 106 -1.97 18.26 3.88
CA GLN A 106 -2.91 19.35 4.12
C GLN A 106 -4.14 19.26 3.20
N ARG A 107 -3.91 19.10 1.89
CA ARG A 107 -5.00 18.99 0.92
C ARG A 107 -5.90 17.78 1.12
N LEU A 108 -5.34 16.63 1.50
CA LEU A 108 -6.11 15.44 1.83
C LEU A 108 -6.95 15.65 3.10
N ASN A 109 -6.34 16.26 4.13
CA ASN A 109 -7.03 16.61 5.37
C ASN A 109 -8.21 17.55 5.12
N ASP A 110 -7.97 18.64 4.39
CA ASP A 110 -8.98 19.69 4.14
C ASP A 110 -10.13 19.20 3.24
N ALA A 111 -9.85 18.22 2.40
CA ALA A 111 -10.82 17.65 1.46
C ALA A 111 -11.55 16.40 2.00
N ARG A 112 -11.17 15.87 3.17
CA ARG A 112 -11.84 14.71 3.75
C ARG A 112 -13.22 15.09 4.26
N PRO A 113 -14.31 14.47 3.77
CA PRO A 113 -15.65 14.69 4.30
C PRO A 113 -15.75 14.39 5.79
N ILE A 114 -16.47 15.23 6.53
CA ILE A 114 -16.58 15.12 8.00
C ILE A 114 -17.39 13.92 8.46
N ASP A 115 -18.22 13.39 7.58
CA ASP A 115 -19.05 12.18 7.79
C ASP A 115 -18.29 10.88 7.52
N LEU A 116 -17.07 10.96 6.99
CA LEU A 116 -16.19 9.82 6.79
C LEU A 116 -15.15 9.72 7.91
N ASP A 117 -14.79 8.49 8.26
CA ASP A 117 -13.66 8.24 9.16
C ASP A 117 -12.39 8.94 8.66
N PRO A 118 -11.47 9.34 9.55
CA PRO A 118 -10.19 9.91 9.15
C PRO A 118 -9.48 9.01 8.13
N LEU A 119 -8.94 9.62 7.07
CA LEU A 119 -8.22 8.92 6.02
C LEU A 119 -6.94 8.29 6.57
N ASN A 120 -6.83 6.97 6.48
CA ASN A 120 -5.61 6.27 6.89
C ASN A 120 -4.47 6.58 5.92
N VAL A 121 -3.33 7.01 6.43
CA VAL A 121 -2.18 7.39 5.60
C VAL A 121 -0.90 6.70 6.03
N CYS A 122 -0.09 6.29 5.05
CA CYS A 122 1.31 5.93 5.23
C CYS A 122 2.20 6.98 4.57
N ILE A 123 3.30 7.33 5.23
CA ILE A 123 4.34 8.15 4.62
C ILE A 123 5.16 7.26 3.68
N GLN A 124 5.30 7.67 2.43
CA GLN A 124 6.15 7.00 1.47
C GLN A 124 7.60 7.43 1.65
N LEU A 125 8.50 6.46 1.84
CA LEU A 125 9.94 6.65 1.96
C LEU A 125 10.64 6.51 0.62
N ASN A 126 11.60 7.38 0.36
CA ASN A 126 12.65 7.18 -0.64
C ASN A 126 13.86 6.52 0.04
N VAL A 127 13.95 5.19 -0.09
CA VAL A 127 14.95 4.36 0.63
C VAL A 127 16.34 4.47 0.02
N ASP A 128 16.40 4.63 -1.30
CA ASP A 128 17.62 4.55 -2.07
C ASP A 128 18.19 5.94 -2.43
N SER A 129 17.52 7.01 -1.98
CA SER A 129 17.85 8.41 -2.27
C SER A 129 17.93 8.73 -3.77
N GLU A 130 17.13 8.02 -4.59
CA GLU A 130 17.03 8.29 -6.01
C GLU A 130 16.10 9.48 -6.26
N GLU A 131 16.60 10.53 -6.90
CA GLU A 131 15.82 11.73 -7.22
C GLU A 131 14.59 11.44 -8.10
N SER A 132 14.63 10.38 -8.90
CA SER A 132 13.54 9.97 -9.79
C SER A 132 12.39 9.26 -9.10
N LYS A 133 12.56 8.79 -7.85
CA LYS A 133 11.54 8.06 -7.09
C LYS A 133 10.85 8.97 -6.08
N GLY A 134 9.51 8.91 -6.06
CA GLY A 134 8.71 9.60 -5.05
C GLY A 134 8.98 9.07 -3.64
N GLY A 135 8.72 9.91 -2.67
CA GLY A 135 8.89 9.61 -1.25
C GLY A 135 9.78 10.66 -0.56
N VAL A 136 9.65 10.75 0.75
CA VAL A 136 10.48 11.63 1.58
C VAL A 136 11.79 10.94 1.95
N ALA A 137 12.84 11.71 2.13
CA ALA A 137 14.09 11.22 2.69
C ALA A 137 13.89 10.78 4.15
N ILE A 138 14.67 9.81 4.61
CA ILE A 138 14.52 9.25 5.99
C ILE A 138 14.60 10.33 7.06
N HIS A 139 15.45 11.34 6.88
CA HIS A 139 15.62 12.44 7.85
C HIS A 139 14.43 13.42 7.90
N GLU A 140 13.56 13.42 6.88
CA GLU A 140 12.37 14.30 6.81
C GLU A 140 11.10 13.62 7.34
N VAL A 141 11.13 12.30 7.55
CA VAL A 141 9.94 11.51 7.93
C VAL A 141 9.32 12.00 9.22
N GLU A 142 10.14 12.29 10.23
CA GLU A 142 9.65 12.71 11.54
C GLU A 142 8.92 14.06 11.50
N SER A 143 9.45 15.02 10.75
CA SER A 143 8.80 16.32 10.60
C SER A 143 7.44 16.21 9.91
N LEU A 144 7.36 15.35 8.88
CA LEU A 144 6.10 15.08 8.20
C LEU A 144 5.12 14.30 9.11
N ALA A 145 5.61 13.31 9.87
CA ALA A 145 4.79 12.56 10.83
C ALA A 145 4.20 13.46 11.92
N ALA A 146 5.01 14.38 12.48
CA ALA A 146 4.56 15.35 13.46
C ALA A 146 3.46 16.26 12.89
N ALA A 147 3.64 16.76 11.67
CA ALA A 147 2.63 17.58 11.00
C ALA A 147 1.33 16.82 10.75
N ILE A 148 1.39 15.58 10.26
CA ILE A 148 0.20 14.74 10.02
C ILE A 148 -0.54 14.45 11.33
N SER A 149 0.17 14.24 12.44
CA SER A 149 -0.44 13.94 13.75
C SER A 149 -1.30 15.07 14.31
N THR A 150 -1.17 16.29 13.79
CA THR A 150 -2.03 17.44 14.15
C THR A 150 -3.24 17.61 13.23
N MET A 151 -3.39 16.77 12.20
CA MET A 151 -4.45 16.87 11.19
C MET A 151 -5.64 15.96 11.58
N PRO A 152 -6.80 16.52 11.95
CA PRO A 152 -7.90 15.75 12.54
C PRO A 152 -8.56 14.77 11.58
N HIS A 153 -8.48 15.01 10.28
CA HIS A 153 -9.11 14.16 9.27
C HIS A 153 -8.14 13.15 8.63
N LEU A 154 -6.89 13.09 9.12
CA LEU A 154 -5.92 12.07 8.76
C LEU A 154 -5.55 11.20 9.97
N LYS A 155 -5.29 9.93 9.70
CA LYS A 155 -4.75 8.99 10.69
C LYS A 155 -3.44 8.42 10.18
N LEU A 156 -2.33 8.85 10.77
CA LEU A 156 -1.03 8.26 10.45
C LEU A 156 -0.99 6.82 10.94
N ARG A 157 -0.79 5.89 10.02
CA ARG A 157 -0.77 4.45 10.32
C ARG A 157 0.65 3.87 10.24
N GLY A 158 1.53 4.50 9.49
CA GLY A 158 2.88 3.98 9.34
C GLY A 158 3.62 4.44 8.10
N LEU A 159 4.45 3.56 7.58
CA LEU A 159 5.34 3.85 6.46
C LEU A 159 5.05 2.93 5.26
N MET A 160 5.35 3.44 4.08
CA MET A 160 5.35 2.68 2.83
C MET A 160 6.68 2.88 2.10
N ALA A 161 7.18 1.86 1.44
CA ALA A 161 8.31 2.01 0.54
C ALA A 161 8.21 1.09 -0.68
N ILE A 162 8.79 1.56 -1.79
CA ILE A 162 9.02 0.80 -3.02
C ILE A 162 10.52 0.90 -3.32
N PRO A 163 11.36 0.04 -2.71
CA PRO A 163 12.78 0.03 -2.97
C PRO A 163 13.11 -0.26 -4.44
N GLU A 164 14.35 -0.03 -4.83
CA GLU A 164 14.85 -0.42 -6.14
C GLU A 164 14.71 -1.94 -6.34
N PRO A 165 14.11 -2.40 -7.45
CA PRO A 165 14.04 -3.83 -7.73
C PRO A 165 15.43 -4.47 -7.75
N SER A 166 15.56 -5.62 -7.12
CA SER A 166 16.82 -6.36 -7.07
C SER A 166 16.52 -7.86 -7.03
N THR A 167 17.35 -8.65 -7.68
CA THR A 167 17.37 -10.11 -7.52
C THR A 167 18.29 -10.56 -6.39
N ASN A 168 19.08 -9.65 -5.83
CA ASN A 168 19.96 -9.93 -4.70
C ASN A 168 19.17 -9.84 -3.38
N VAL A 169 19.00 -10.97 -2.73
CA VAL A 169 18.25 -11.13 -1.47
C VAL A 169 18.82 -10.27 -0.35
N ASP A 170 20.14 -10.15 -0.24
CA ASP A 170 20.77 -9.36 0.82
C ASP A 170 20.56 -7.86 0.58
N LYS A 171 20.56 -7.39 -0.70
CA LYS A 171 20.19 -6.01 -1.03
C LYS A 171 18.74 -5.73 -0.66
N GLN A 172 17.80 -6.61 -1.02
CA GLN A 172 16.39 -6.49 -0.62
C GLN A 172 16.24 -6.41 0.90
N ARG A 173 16.92 -7.32 1.63
CA ARG A 173 16.88 -7.34 3.10
C ARG A 173 17.41 -6.05 3.70
N MET A 174 18.52 -5.51 3.20
CA MET A 174 19.07 -4.24 3.67
C MET A 174 18.12 -3.08 3.42
N GLN A 175 17.48 -3.02 2.25
CA GLN A 175 16.52 -1.96 1.91
C GLN A 175 15.30 -1.99 2.86
N PHE A 176 14.68 -3.15 3.07
CA PHE A 176 13.56 -3.27 4.00
C PHE A 176 13.96 -3.04 5.46
N LYS A 177 15.18 -3.44 5.86
CA LYS A 177 15.71 -3.16 7.20
C LYS A 177 15.85 -1.66 7.46
N LYS A 178 16.25 -0.85 6.45
CA LYS A 178 16.26 0.62 6.58
C LYS A 178 14.87 1.18 6.86
N VAL A 179 13.86 0.71 6.11
CA VAL A 179 12.46 1.13 6.32
C VAL A 179 11.98 0.73 7.70
N ARG A 180 12.27 -0.50 8.14
CA ARG A 180 11.92 -1.01 9.46
C ARG A 180 12.59 -0.17 10.57
N GLY A 181 13.86 0.16 10.43
CA GLY A 181 14.57 1.01 11.40
C GLY A 181 13.94 2.41 11.54
N CYS A 182 13.50 3.00 10.44
CA CYS A 182 12.77 4.27 10.45
C CYS A 182 11.41 4.13 11.17
N TYR A 183 10.68 3.05 10.91
CA TYR A 183 9.41 2.74 11.58
C TYR A 183 9.58 2.56 13.08
N ASP A 184 10.58 1.77 13.50
CA ASP A 184 10.87 1.52 14.92
C ASP A 184 11.29 2.80 15.65
N ASN A 185 12.03 3.71 14.98
CA ASN A 185 12.39 5.01 15.53
C ASN A 185 11.15 5.89 15.80
N LEU A 186 10.19 5.89 14.89
CA LEU A 186 8.92 6.61 15.12
C LEU A 186 8.12 5.99 16.27
N LEU A 187 8.05 4.66 16.37
CA LEU A 187 7.41 3.99 17.51
C LEU A 187 8.07 4.36 18.84
N ALA A 188 9.40 4.37 18.89
CA ALA A 188 10.16 4.77 20.09
C ALA A 188 9.91 6.22 20.51
N LYS A 189 9.51 7.09 19.56
CA LYS A 189 9.10 8.48 19.81
C LYS A 189 7.62 8.64 20.17
N GLY A 190 6.88 7.54 20.33
CA GLY A 190 5.50 7.55 20.79
C GLY A 190 4.44 7.67 19.69
N TYR A 191 4.80 7.60 18.40
CA TYR A 191 3.80 7.56 17.34
C TYR A 191 3.04 6.22 17.36
N ALA A 192 1.72 6.28 17.33
CA ALA A 192 0.85 5.10 17.35
C ALA A 192 0.75 4.47 15.93
N LEU A 193 1.80 3.78 15.51
CA LEU A 193 1.88 3.15 14.19
C LEU A 193 1.59 1.64 14.28
N ASP A 194 0.93 1.11 13.26
CA ASP A 194 0.61 -0.31 13.15
C ASP A 194 0.84 -0.87 11.73
N THR A 195 1.26 -0.03 10.79
CA THR A 195 1.33 -0.39 9.38
C THR A 195 2.73 -0.17 8.80
N LEU A 196 3.28 -1.25 8.25
CA LEU A 196 4.48 -1.23 7.42
C LEU A 196 4.11 -1.84 6.06
N SER A 197 3.81 -0.96 5.08
CA SER A 197 3.39 -1.34 3.73
C SER A 197 4.61 -1.49 2.83
N ILE A 198 5.19 -2.68 2.82
CA ILE A 198 6.38 -3.03 2.03
C ILE A 198 6.25 -4.42 1.44
N GLY A 199 6.96 -4.68 0.36
CA GLY A 199 6.94 -5.95 -0.36
C GLY A 199 5.88 -6.01 -1.46
N MET A 200 6.30 -6.54 -2.60
CA MET A 200 5.50 -6.79 -3.79
C MET A 200 5.62 -8.25 -4.22
N SER A 201 5.05 -8.62 -5.38
CA SER A 201 4.99 -10.01 -5.87
C SER A 201 6.33 -10.77 -5.86
N GLU A 202 7.44 -10.07 -6.02
CA GLU A 202 8.76 -10.70 -6.17
C GLU A 202 9.56 -10.75 -4.85
N ASP A 203 9.26 -9.86 -3.90
CA ASP A 203 10.08 -9.66 -2.69
C ASP A 203 9.27 -9.69 -1.37
N TYR A 204 7.94 -9.94 -1.44
CA TYR A 204 7.10 -9.98 -0.23
C TYR A 204 7.57 -10.97 0.85
N PRO A 205 8.17 -12.13 0.53
CA PRO A 205 8.67 -13.01 1.58
C PRO A 205 9.73 -12.34 2.47
N ILE A 206 10.70 -11.65 1.83
CA ILE A 206 11.75 -10.92 2.54
C ILE A 206 11.17 -9.71 3.28
N ALA A 207 10.21 -9.01 2.67
CA ALA A 207 9.53 -7.90 3.33
C ALA A 207 8.81 -8.36 4.61
N ILE A 208 8.17 -9.53 4.61
CA ILE A 208 7.53 -10.12 5.80
C ILE A 208 8.58 -10.45 6.87
N GLU A 209 9.72 -11.02 6.48
CA GLU A 209 10.86 -11.24 7.40
C GLU A 209 11.33 -9.96 8.06
N GLN A 210 11.20 -8.81 7.40
CA GLN A 210 11.56 -7.50 7.91
C GLN A 210 10.38 -6.73 8.55
N GLY A 211 9.26 -7.40 8.76
CA GLY A 211 8.14 -6.86 9.54
C GLY A 211 7.04 -6.18 8.72
N ALA A 212 6.86 -6.53 7.44
CA ALA A 212 5.72 -6.05 6.65
C ALA A 212 4.40 -6.44 7.31
N THR A 213 3.48 -5.47 7.43
CA THR A 213 2.09 -5.72 7.88
C THR A 213 1.12 -5.73 6.70
N ILE A 214 1.47 -5.05 5.61
CA ILE A 214 0.74 -5.08 4.34
C ILE A 214 1.74 -5.39 3.22
N VAL A 215 1.45 -6.45 2.45
CA VAL A 215 2.15 -6.77 1.20
C VAL A 215 1.25 -6.47 0.00
N ARG A 216 1.80 -5.82 -1.04
CA ARG A 216 1.07 -5.33 -2.21
C ARG A 216 1.26 -6.28 -3.40
N ILE A 217 0.29 -7.15 -3.62
CA ILE A 217 0.43 -8.27 -4.56
C ILE A 217 -0.40 -8.00 -5.83
N GLY A 218 0.27 -7.89 -6.97
CA GLY A 218 -0.33 -7.75 -8.30
C GLY A 218 -0.16 -9.00 -9.16
N SER A 219 0.97 -9.13 -9.84
CA SER A 219 1.24 -10.20 -10.80
C SER A 219 1.18 -11.61 -10.20
N ALA A 220 1.64 -11.81 -8.97
CA ALA A 220 1.54 -13.11 -8.31
C ALA A 220 0.10 -13.52 -8.02
N LEU A 221 -0.85 -12.57 -7.91
CA LEU A 221 -2.26 -12.83 -7.66
C LEU A 221 -3.09 -12.91 -8.95
N PHE A 222 -2.98 -11.88 -9.81
CA PHE A 222 -3.80 -11.77 -11.02
C PHE A 222 -3.18 -12.44 -12.26
N GLY A 223 -1.88 -12.75 -12.21
CA GLY A 223 -1.10 -13.26 -13.33
C GLY A 223 -0.36 -12.14 -14.08
N ALA A 224 0.42 -12.54 -15.08
CA ALA A 224 1.11 -11.59 -15.96
C ALA A 224 0.09 -10.68 -16.65
N ARG A 225 0.46 -9.42 -16.84
CA ARG A 225 -0.38 -8.44 -17.55
C ARG A 225 -0.59 -8.89 -18.99
N GLN A 226 -1.84 -8.95 -19.43
CA GLN A 226 -2.09 -9.04 -20.86
C GLN A 226 -1.71 -7.69 -21.52
N PRO A 227 -0.96 -7.69 -22.62
CA PRO A 227 -0.75 -6.47 -23.38
C PRO A 227 -2.12 -5.87 -23.73
N LYS A 228 -2.29 -4.56 -23.53
CA LYS A 228 -3.48 -3.89 -24.06
C LYS A 228 -3.43 -4.10 -25.58
N THR A 229 -4.32 -4.91 -26.12
CA THR A 229 -4.59 -4.90 -27.55
C THR A 229 -4.98 -3.47 -27.91
N ALA A 230 -4.14 -2.82 -28.71
CA ALA A 230 -4.48 -1.53 -29.28
C ALA A 230 -5.77 -1.78 -30.08
N VAL A 231 -6.88 -1.21 -29.60
CA VAL A 231 -8.11 -1.13 -30.39
C VAL A 231 -7.78 -0.13 -31.49
N ALA A 232 -7.70 -0.64 -32.72
CA ALA A 232 -7.50 0.13 -33.92
C ALA A 232 -8.71 1.03 -34.20
#